data_5d43e7a230650aa6701ca639a9a1bccf
#
_entry.id   5d43e7a230650aa6701ca639a9a1bccf
#
_cell.length_a   1.000
_cell.length_b   1.000
_cell.length_c   1.000
_cell.angle_alpha   90.00
_cell.angle_beta   90.00
_cell.angle_gamma   90.00
#
_symmetry.space_group_name_H-M   'P 1'
#
loop_
_entity.id
_entity.type
_entity.pdbx_description
1 polymer ?
#
loop_
_entity_poly.entity_id
_entity_poly.type
_entity_poly.pdbx_seq_one_letter_code
_entity_poly.pdbx_strand_id
1 'polypeptide(L)'
;GQMLKNVYTVKQVNAYIKNMFTQDFMLNRLYVKGEVSNCKYHPSGHIYFSLKDESGTIDCVMFAGSRSGLSFRMQEGQQVVVLGSVSVYERDGRYQMYAREIILDGAGELYLKFEALKKELEEMGMFAQEYKRPIPQFVKKVGIVTASSGAAVRDIINIAARRNPYVQLILCPAKVQGEGAAESIVQGIRMLEEQDV
;
A
#
# COMPACT_ATOMS: atom_id res chain seq x y z
N GLY A 1 -26.46 43.22 34.01
CA GLY A 1 -26.62 41.87 33.43
C GLY A 1 -25.39 41.06 33.65
N GLN A 2 -25.44 40.05 34.51
CA GLN A 2 -24.34 39.10 34.63
C GLN A 2 -24.16 38.41 33.28
N MET A 3 -23.00 38.66 32.61
CA MET A 3 -22.62 37.84 31.45
C MET A 3 -22.52 36.39 31.91
N LEU A 4 -23.34 35.54 31.34
CA LEU A 4 -23.25 34.10 31.54
C LEU A 4 -21.84 33.67 31.10
N LYS A 5 -21.00 33.28 32.05
CA LYS A 5 -19.67 32.69 31.76
C LYS A 5 -19.93 31.27 31.19
N ASN A 6 -19.17 30.92 30.15
CA ASN A 6 -19.20 29.60 29.50
C ASN A 6 -20.41 29.31 28.58
N VAL A 7 -20.92 30.32 27.94
CA VAL A 7 -21.90 30.14 26.85
C VAL A 7 -21.19 30.15 25.51
N TYR A 8 -21.31 29.05 24.78
CA TYR A 8 -20.68 28.84 23.49
C TYR A 8 -21.72 28.79 22.36
N THR A 9 -21.35 29.24 21.20
CA THR A 9 -22.18 29.02 19.99
C THR A 9 -22.00 27.60 19.49
N VAL A 10 -22.96 27.11 18.69
CA VAL A 10 -22.84 25.78 18.03
C VAL A 10 -21.56 25.72 17.20
N LYS A 11 -21.25 26.79 16.46
CA LYS A 11 -20.01 26.89 15.67
C LYS A 11 -18.75 26.68 16.53
N GLN A 12 -18.70 27.32 17.69
CA GLN A 12 -17.56 27.21 18.61
C GLN A 12 -17.41 25.79 19.14
N VAL A 13 -18.52 25.13 19.50
CA VAL A 13 -18.48 23.73 19.97
C VAL A 13 -18.00 22.79 18.87
N ASN A 14 -18.57 22.91 17.69
CA ASN A 14 -18.19 22.06 16.55
C ASN A 14 -16.73 22.27 16.13
N ALA A 15 -16.28 23.53 16.13
CA ALA A 15 -14.87 23.84 15.84
C ALA A 15 -13.93 23.28 16.90
N TYR A 16 -14.30 23.36 18.16
CA TYR A 16 -13.53 22.79 19.26
C TYR A 16 -13.38 21.27 19.13
N ILE A 17 -14.48 20.57 18.87
CA ILE A 17 -14.46 19.10 18.68
C ILE A 17 -13.61 18.72 17.47
N LYS A 18 -13.78 19.45 16.35
CA LYS A 18 -12.95 19.23 15.15
C LYS A 18 -11.46 19.40 15.47
N ASN A 19 -11.10 20.43 16.23
CA ASN A 19 -9.71 20.66 16.62
C ASN A 19 -9.15 19.51 17.47
N MET A 20 -9.95 18.94 18.36
CA MET A 20 -9.56 17.77 19.15
C MET A 20 -9.25 16.57 18.24
N PHE A 21 -10.09 16.32 17.23
CA PHE A 21 -9.86 15.26 16.23
C PHE A 21 -8.57 15.53 15.43
N THR A 22 -8.35 16.77 15.02
CA THR A 22 -7.15 17.16 14.25
C THR A 22 -5.87 16.94 15.03
N GLN A 23 -5.88 17.15 16.34
CA GLN A 23 -4.72 16.97 17.21
C GLN A 23 -4.50 15.51 17.64
N ASP A 24 -5.49 14.63 17.43
CA ASP A 24 -5.38 13.23 17.78
C ASP A 24 -4.52 12.48 16.77
N PHE A 25 -3.47 11.84 17.26
CA PHE A 25 -2.52 11.12 16.41
C PHE A 25 -3.17 9.91 15.69
N MET A 26 -4.01 9.16 16.39
CA MET A 26 -4.65 7.96 15.84
C MET A 26 -5.67 8.32 14.75
N LEU A 27 -6.51 9.34 14.99
CA LEU A 27 -7.57 9.74 14.06
C LEU A 27 -7.05 10.40 12.78
N ASN A 28 -5.82 10.89 12.77
CA ASN A 28 -5.20 11.49 11.58
C ASN A 28 -4.72 10.46 10.55
N ARG A 29 -4.47 9.25 10.97
CA ARG A 29 -4.07 8.15 10.09
C ARG A 29 -4.40 6.81 10.72
N LEU A 30 -5.40 6.14 10.18
CA LEU A 30 -5.81 4.82 10.66
C LEU A 30 -6.36 3.97 9.51
N TYR A 31 -6.34 2.68 9.74
CA TYR A 31 -7.00 1.70 8.89
C TYR A 31 -8.31 1.27 9.54
N VAL A 32 -9.39 1.29 8.78
CA VAL A 32 -10.71 0.85 9.23
C VAL A 32 -11.21 -0.26 8.31
N LYS A 33 -11.57 -1.37 8.90
CA LYS A 33 -12.16 -2.52 8.20
C LYS A 33 -13.67 -2.47 8.32
N GLY A 34 -14.37 -2.73 7.23
CA GLY A 34 -15.82 -2.82 7.24
C GLY A 34 -16.40 -3.24 5.91
N GLU A 35 -17.71 -3.43 5.92
CA GLU A 35 -18.50 -3.73 4.73
C GLU A 35 -18.99 -2.44 4.09
N VAL A 36 -18.85 -2.34 2.76
CA VAL A 36 -19.32 -1.20 1.98
C VAL A 36 -20.85 -1.18 1.91
N SER A 37 -21.41 -0.05 2.24
CA SER A 37 -22.86 0.21 2.21
C SER A 37 -23.10 1.62 1.66
N ASN A 38 -24.27 1.84 1.03
CA ASN A 38 -24.66 3.14 0.48
C ASN A 38 -23.60 3.78 -0.42
N CYS A 39 -22.96 2.99 -1.28
CA CYS A 39 -21.91 3.47 -2.15
C CYS A 39 -22.46 4.25 -3.33
N LYS A 40 -22.04 5.51 -3.46
CA LYS A 40 -22.46 6.42 -4.53
C LYS A 40 -21.23 7.05 -5.18
N TYR A 41 -21.12 6.83 -6.48
CA TYR A 41 -20.14 7.53 -7.33
C TYR A 41 -20.76 8.82 -7.85
N HIS A 42 -20.38 9.94 -7.25
CA HIS A 42 -20.95 11.26 -7.62
C HIS A 42 -20.31 11.76 -8.92
N PRO A 43 -21.09 12.50 -9.78
CA PRO A 43 -20.54 13.07 -11.03
C PRO A 43 -19.32 13.98 -10.85
N SER A 44 -19.17 14.61 -9.68
CA SER A 44 -17.97 15.40 -9.32
C SER A 44 -16.68 14.59 -9.22
N GLY A 45 -16.76 13.25 -9.23
CA GLY A 45 -15.63 12.34 -9.01
C GLY A 45 -15.45 11.90 -7.56
N HIS A 46 -16.16 12.51 -6.62
CA HIS A 46 -16.17 12.07 -5.22
C HIS A 46 -16.96 10.77 -5.07
N ILE A 47 -16.53 9.91 -4.14
CA ILE A 47 -17.24 8.69 -3.80
C ILE A 47 -17.72 8.82 -2.35
N TYR A 48 -19.02 8.67 -2.15
CA TYR A 48 -19.64 8.63 -0.83
C TYR A 48 -20.08 7.21 -0.52
N PHE A 49 -19.70 6.71 0.64
CA PHE A 49 -20.09 5.38 1.09
C PHE A 49 -20.12 5.31 2.61
N SER A 50 -20.63 4.23 3.14
CA SER A 50 -20.58 3.93 4.57
C SER A 50 -19.79 2.63 4.75
N LEU A 51 -19.06 2.53 5.84
CA LEU A 51 -18.52 1.29 6.35
C LEU A 51 -19.37 0.83 7.52
N LYS A 52 -19.76 -0.42 7.52
CA LYS A 52 -20.52 -1.01 8.61
C LYS A 52 -19.88 -2.31 9.10
N ASP A 53 -20.10 -2.63 10.34
CA ASP A 53 -19.87 -3.92 10.95
C ASP A 53 -21.12 -4.38 11.73
N GLU A 54 -20.97 -5.37 12.59
CA GLU A 54 -22.07 -5.92 13.37
C GLU A 54 -22.74 -4.89 14.30
N SER A 55 -22.01 -3.86 14.74
CA SER A 55 -22.44 -2.96 15.80
C SER A 55 -22.49 -1.49 15.40
N GLY A 56 -21.94 -1.10 14.27
CA GLY A 56 -21.88 0.32 13.93
C GLY A 56 -21.68 0.64 12.47
N THR A 57 -21.80 1.93 12.18
CA THR A 57 -21.63 2.49 10.85
C THR A 57 -20.85 3.79 10.93
N ILE A 58 -19.96 4.02 9.98
CA ILE A 58 -19.26 5.29 9.80
C ILE A 58 -19.39 5.76 8.35
N ASP A 59 -19.74 7.02 8.17
CA ASP A 59 -19.80 7.63 6.84
C ASP A 59 -18.37 7.94 6.35
N CYS A 60 -18.14 7.68 5.08
CA CYS A 60 -16.87 7.88 4.42
C CYS A 60 -17.02 8.70 3.15
N VAL A 61 -15.99 9.44 2.82
CA VAL A 61 -15.85 10.12 1.53
C VAL A 61 -14.44 9.94 0.99
N MET A 62 -14.34 9.59 -0.28
CA MET A 62 -13.09 9.66 -1.03
C MET A 62 -13.20 10.78 -2.04
N PHE A 63 -12.44 11.85 -1.85
CA PHE A 63 -12.43 12.96 -2.78
C PHE A 63 -11.79 12.59 -4.12
N ALA A 64 -12.18 13.27 -5.17
CA ALA A 64 -11.67 13.04 -6.52
C ALA A 64 -10.15 13.07 -6.59
N GLY A 65 -9.51 13.95 -5.83
CA GLY A 65 -8.04 14.04 -5.74
C GLY A 65 -7.35 12.83 -5.12
N SER A 66 -8.08 11.97 -4.42
CA SER A 66 -7.56 10.74 -3.79
C SER A 66 -7.93 9.46 -4.55
N ARG A 67 -8.56 9.57 -5.73
CA ARG A 67 -9.04 8.42 -6.50
C ARG A 67 -7.95 7.44 -6.93
N SER A 68 -6.70 7.89 -7.02
CA SER A 68 -5.55 7.00 -7.26
C SER A 68 -5.35 5.93 -6.20
N GLY A 69 -5.88 6.15 -4.99
CA GLY A 69 -5.86 5.18 -3.90
C GLY A 69 -6.92 4.06 -3.99
N LEU A 70 -7.70 4.04 -5.07
CA LEU A 70 -8.71 3.02 -5.33
C LEU A 70 -8.48 2.41 -6.71
N SER A 71 -8.11 1.12 -6.75
CA SER A 71 -7.77 0.41 -7.98
C SER A 71 -8.91 -0.46 -8.56
N PHE A 72 -10.06 -0.49 -7.89
CA PHE A 72 -11.23 -1.28 -8.30
C PHE A 72 -12.49 -0.45 -8.13
N ARG A 73 -13.59 -0.92 -8.69
CA ARG A 73 -14.91 -0.31 -8.48
C ARG A 73 -15.56 -0.90 -7.25
N MET A 74 -15.84 -0.08 -6.27
CA MET A 74 -16.55 -0.51 -5.06
C MET A 74 -18.00 -0.89 -5.34
N GLN A 75 -18.45 -1.94 -4.69
CA GLN A 75 -19.81 -2.44 -4.74
C GLN A 75 -20.35 -2.66 -3.33
N GLU A 76 -21.66 -2.56 -3.20
CA GLU A 76 -22.37 -2.92 -1.97
C GLU A 76 -21.98 -4.31 -1.48
N GLY A 77 -21.77 -4.44 -0.19
CA GLY A 77 -21.47 -5.73 0.45
C GLY A 77 -20.01 -6.16 0.41
N GLN A 78 -19.13 -5.45 -0.29
CA GLN A 78 -17.71 -5.79 -0.30
C GLN A 78 -17.06 -5.50 1.06
N GLN A 79 -16.23 -6.42 1.52
CA GLN A 79 -15.35 -6.21 2.67
C GLN A 79 -14.10 -5.48 2.22
N VAL A 80 -13.84 -4.33 2.83
CA VAL A 80 -12.69 -3.48 2.49
C VAL A 80 -11.93 -3.03 3.73
N VAL A 81 -10.70 -2.61 3.52
CA VAL A 81 -9.90 -1.88 4.49
C VAL A 81 -9.62 -0.49 3.92
N VAL A 82 -9.96 0.53 4.67
CA VAL A 82 -9.81 1.93 4.27
C VAL A 82 -8.73 2.59 5.10
N LEU A 83 -7.74 3.15 4.45
CA LEU A 83 -6.76 4.05 5.06
C LEU A 83 -7.25 5.49 4.92
N GLY A 84 -7.27 6.21 6.00
CA GLY A 84 -7.63 7.62 5.98
C GLY A 84 -7.58 8.28 7.34
N SER A 85 -8.27 9.39 7.44
CA SER A 85 -8.43 10.16 8.67
C SER A 85 -9.89 10.28 9.05
N VAL A 86 -10.15 10.43 10.34
CA VAL A 86 -11.49 10.74 10.84
C VAL A 86 -11.50 12.18 11.34
N SER A 87 -12.46 12.95 10.89
CA SER A 87 -12.62 14.35 11.28
C SER A 87 -14.09 14.74 11.37
N VAL A 88 -14.36 15.91 11.91
CA VAL A 88 -15.70 16.45 12.06
C VAL A 88 -16.09 17.27 10.84
N TYR A 89 -17.25 16.98 10.29
CA TYR A 89 -17.92 17.84 9.33
C TYR A 89 -18.75 18.87 10.12
N GLU A 90 -18.19 20.06 10.27
CA GLU A 90 -18.72 21.09 11.18
C GLU A 90 -20.16 21.51 10.85
N ARG A 91 -20.49 21.56 9.56
CA ARG A 91 -21.81 22.00 9.09
C ARG A 91 -22.96 21.18 9.68
N ASP A 92 -22.76 19.86 9.76
CA ASP A 92 -23.79 18.93 10.23
C ASP A 92 -23.53 18.40 11.64
N GLY A 93 -22.37 18.75 12.24
CA GLY A 93 -21.99 18.27 13.56
C GLY A 93 -21.75 16.75 13.61
N ARG A 94 -21.29 16.15 12.50
CA ARG A 94 -21.01 14.73 12.38
C ARG A 94 -19.52 14.48 12.17
N TYR A 95 -19.03 13.34 12.65
CA TYR A 95 -17.71 12.87 12.23
C TYR A 95 -17.86 11.94 11.02
N GLN A 96 -16.84 11.94 10.18
CA GLN A 96 -16.76 11.08 9.01
C GLN A 96 -15.33 10.73 8.69
N MET A 97 -15.15 9.70 7.91
CA MET A 97 -13.85 9.25 7.45
C MET A 97 -13.52 9.79 6.07
N TYR A 98 -12.33 10.34 5.94
CA TYR A 98 -11.78 10.81 4.66
C TYR A 98 -10.82 9.76 4.15
N ALA A 99 -11.25 9.00 3.14
CA ALA A 99 -10.49 7.89 2.60
C ALA A 99 -9.36 8.35 1.66
N ARG A 100 -8.16 7.80 1.84
CA ARG A 100 -7.00 7.99 0.97
C ARG A 100 -6.72 6.77 0.12
N GLU A 101 -6.88 5.59 0.69
CA GLU A 101 -6.69 4.30 0.02
C GLU A 101 -7.78 3.35 0.46
N ILE A 102 -8.25 2.54 -0.48
CA ILE A 102 -9.27 1.51 -0.23
C ILE A 102 -8.80 0.24 -0.91
N ILE A 103 -8.73 -0.84 -0.14
CA ILE A 103 -8.29 -2.15 -0.60
C ILE A 103 -9.30 -3.23 -0.19
N LEU A 104 -9.44 -4.25 -1.02
CA LEU A 104 -10.30 -5.39 -0.69
C LEU A 104 -9.76 -6.14 0.52
N ASP A 105 -10.64 -6.60 1.39
CA ASP A 105 -10.26 -7.46 2.51
C ASP A 105 -9.65 -8.77 1.97
N GLY A 106 -8.61 -9.26 2.65
CA GLY A 106 -7.77 -10.35 2.13
C GLY A 106 -6.54 -9.81 1.39
N ALA A 107 -6.72 -9.00 0.35
CA ALA A 107 -5.64 -8.22 -0.24
C ALA A 107 -5.10 -7.17 0.74
N GLY A 108 -5.98 -6.63 1.59
CA GLY A 108 -5.63 -5.68 2.63
C GLY A 108 -4.71 -6.22 3.70
N GLU A 109 -4.93 -7.44 4.17
CA GLU A 109 -4.02 -8.07 5.14
C GLU A 109 -2.61 -8.24 4.59
N LEU A 110 -2.50 -8.67 3.34
CA LEU A 110 -1.21 -8.83 2.67
C LEU A 110 -0.52 -7.47 2.49
N TYR A 111 -1.26 -6.44 2.12
CA TYR A 111 -0.75 -5.07 2.01
C TYR A 111 -0.24 -4.54 3.36
N LEU A 112 -0.99 -4.72 4.43
CA LEU A 112 -0.58 -4.30 5.77
C LEU A 112 0.68 -5.03 6.24
N LYS A 113 0.78 -6.32 5.97
CA LYS A 113 1.99 -7.11 6.26
C LYS A 113 3.18 -6.60 5.45
N PHE A 114 2.97 -6.27 4.18
CA PHE A 114 4.00 -5.69 3.32
C PHE A 114 4.49 -4.34 3.85
N GLU A 115 3.58 -3.42 4.20
CA GLU A 115 3.94 -2.11 4.75
C GLU A 115 4.65 -2.22 6.10
N ALA A 116 4.22 -3.12 6.98
CA ALA A 116 4.87 -3.37 8.25
C ALA A 116 6.29 -3.90 8.07
N LEU A 117 6.48 -4.85 7.17
CA LEU A 117 7.81 -5.41 6.85
C LEU A 117 8.73 -4.34 6.21
N LYS A 118 8.20 -3.56 5.29
CA LYS A 118 8.95 -2.46 4.67
C LYS A 118 9.45 -1.46 5.71
N LYS A 119 8.58 -1.05 6.63
CA LYS A 119 8.94 -0.14 7.72
C LYS A 119 10.00 -0.74 8.63
N GLU A 120 9.86 -2.00 9.02
CA GLU A 120 10.85 -2.73 9.81
C GLU A 120 12.21 -2.75 9.12
N LEU A 121 12.26 -3.06 7.84
CA LEU A 121 13.49 -3.07 7.06
C LEU A 121 14.13 -1.68 6.93
N GLU A 122 13.32 -0.64 6.77
CA GLU A 122 13.81 0.76 6.76
C GLU A 122 14.42 1.15 8.11
N GLU A 123 13.76 0.81 9.22
CA GLU A 123 14.27 1.07 10.58
C GLU A 123 15.56 0.30 10.88
N MET A 124 15.71 -0.90 10.30
CA MET A 124 16.95 -1.68 10.36
C MET A 124 18.04 -1.13 9.44
N GLY A 125 17.76 -0.13 8.61
CA GLY A 125 18.71 0.47 7.67
C GLY A 125 19.00 -0.38 6.44
N MET A 126 18.19 -1.40 6.13
CA MET A 126 18.43 -2.33 5.02
C MET A 126 18.38 -1.69 3.63
N PHE A 127 17.74 -0.52 3.50
CA PHE A 127 17.70 0.25 2.26
C PHE A 127 18.78 1.33 2.17
N ALA A 128 19.67 1.42 3.14
CA ALA A 128 20.74 2.42 3.16
C ALA A 128 21.78 2.14 2.06
N GLN A 129 22.40 3.21 1.55
CA GLN A 129 23.40 3.12 0.49
C GLN A 129 24.61 2.25 0.88
N GLU A 130 24.95 2.19 2.15
CA GLU A 130 26.06 1.38 2.67
C GLU A 130 25.87 -0.12 2.45
N TYR A 131 24.62 -0.60 2.34
CA TYR A 131 24.31 -2.01 2.02
C TYR A 131 24.23 -2.27 0.52
N LYS A 132 24.28 -1.24 -0.31
CA LYS A 132 24.25 -1.38 -1.76
C LYS A 132 25.65 -1.59 -2.29
N ARG A 133 25.81 -2.61 -3.11
CA ARG A 133 27.08 -2.89 -3.77
C ARG A 133 27.13 -2.19 -5.13
N PRO A 134 28.27 -1.61 -5.53
CA PRO A 134 28.41 -1.07 -6.87
C PRO A 134 28.31 -2.18 -7.92
N ILE A 135 27.75 -1.86 -9.08
CA ILE A 135 27.71 -2.77 -10.21
C ILE A 135 29.14 -2.89 -10.77
N PRO A 136 29.68 -4.12 -10.95
CA PRO A 136 31.00 -4.30 -11.51
C PRO A 136 31.14 -3.68 -12.90
N GLN A 137 32.24 -3.03 -13.17
CA GLN A 137 32.49 -2.40 -14.46
C GLN A 137 32.78 -3.42 -15.57
N PHE A 138 33.46 -4.52 -15.22
CA PHE A 138 33.75 -5.61 -16.14
C PHE A 138 33.19 -6.92 -15.59
N VAL A 139 32.10 -7.36 -16.19
CA VAL A 139 31.39 -8.58 -15.77
C VAL A 139 31.83 -9.75 -16.63
N LYS A 140 32.32 -10.81 -16.01
CA LYS A 140 32.71 -12.07 -16.69
C LYS A 140 31.63 -13.13 -16.60
N LYS A 141 30.90 -13.16 -15.50
CA LYS A 141 29.80 -14.11 -15.23
C LYS A 141 28.55 -13.38 -14.80
N VAL A 142 27.43 -13.80 -15.30
CA VAL A 142 26.08 -13.29 -14.89
C VAL A 142 25.24 -14.48 -14.47
N GLY A 143 24.80 -14.46 -13.22
CA GLY A 143 23.81 -15.41 -12.71
C GLY A 143 22.39 -14.96 -13.05
N ILE A 144 21.56 -15.90 -13.48
CA ILE A 144 20.18 -15.65 -13.86
C ILE A 144 19.27 -16.59 -13.07
N VAL A 145 18.37 -16.05 -12.28
CA VAL A 145 17.34 -16.80 -11.58
C VAL A 145 16.01 -16.52 -12.26
N THR A 146 15.51 -17.50 -12.99
CA THR A 146 14.25 -17.36 -13.73
C THR A 146 13.68 -18.74 -14.10
N ALA A 147 12.46 -18.76 -14.67
CA ALA A 147 11.91 -19.99 -15.21
C ALA A 147 12.78 -20.51 -16.36
N SER A 148 12.96 -21.84 -16.41
CA SER A 148 13.80 -22.51 -17.42
C SER A 148 13.24 -22.40 -18.85
N SER A 149 11.95 -22.15 -18.97
CA SER A 149 11.24 -21.98 -20.24
C SER A 149 10.55 -20.63 -20.29
N GLY A 150 10.82 -19.86 -21.32
CA GLY A 150 10.16 -18.57 -21.48
C GLY A 150 10.91 -17.61 -22.40
N ALA A 151 10.24 -16.54 -22.79
CA ALA A 151 10.79 -15.50 -23.66
C ALA A 151 11.95 -14.76 -22.99
N ALA A 152 11.87 -14.51 -21.66
CA ALA A 152 12.88 -13.76 -20.93
C ALA A 152 14.28 -14.41 -21.00
N VAL A 153 14.36 -15.72 -20.81
CA VAL A 153 15.64 -16.45 -20.90
C VAL A 153 16.25 -16.34 -22.30
N ARG A 154 15.45 -16.52 -23.34
CA ARG A 154 15.88 -16.43 -24.73
C ARG A 154 16.36 -15.02 -25.07
N ASP A 155 15.65 -14.01 -24.63
CA ASP A 155 16.02 -12.61 -24.84
C ASP A 155 17.36 -12.26 -24.18
N ILE A 156 17.56 -12.70 -22.95
CA ILE A 156 18.83 -12.50 -22.23
C ILE A 156 20.00 -13.17 -22.97
N ILE A 157 19.83 -14.42 -23.39
CA ILE A 157 20.85 -15.17 -24.11
C ILE A 157 21.17 -14.48 -25.45
N ASN A 158 20.16 -14.09 -26.21
CA ASN A 158 20.35 -13.46 -27.51
C ASN A 158 21.01 -12.10 -27.40
N ILE A 159 20.61 -11.28 -26.44
CA ILE A 159 21.19 -9.94 -26.23
C ILE A 159 22.62 -10.06 -25.73
N ALA A 160 22.90 -10.94 -24.79
CA ALA A 160 24.24 -11.18 -24.28
C ALA A 160 25.19 -11.67 -25.40
N ALA A 161 24.75 -12.62 -26.21
CA ALA A 161 25.54 -13.13 -27.35
C ALA A 161 25.90 -12.05 -28.36
N ARG A 162 25.00 -11.10 -28.61
CA ARG A 162 25.27 -9.99 -29.55
C ARG A 162 26.16 -8.92 -28.96
N ARG A 163 25.98 -8.58 -27.68
CA ARG A 163 26.67 -7.44 -27.04
C ARG A 163 27.99 -7.78 -26.43
N ASN A 164 28.10 -8.94 -25.81
CA ASN A 164 29.33 -9.42 -25.18
C ASN A 164 29.35 -10.94 -25.19
N PRO A 165 29.87 -11.55 -26.26
CA PRO A 165 29.89 -13.02 -26.38
C PRO A 165 30.85 -13.70 -25.39
N TYR A 166 31.66 -12.93 -24.67
CA TYR A 166 32.60 -13.45 -23.69
C TYR A 166 32.03 -13.59 -22.27
N VAL A 167 30.81 -13.09 -22.04
CA VAL A 167 30.13 -13.24 -20.75
C VAL A 167 29.56 -14.65 -20.63
N GLN A 168 29.91 -15.32 -19.53
CA GLN A 168 29.33 -16.60 -19.18
C GLN A 168 27.98 -16.37 -18.46
N LEU A 169 26.91 -16.97 -18.98
CA LEU A 169 25.60 -16.95 -18.35
C LEU A 169 25.39 -18.24 -17.55
N ILE A 170 25.04 -18.11 -16.28
CA ILE A 170 24.73 -19.24 -15.40
C ILE A 170 23.26 -19.14 -15.04
N LEU A 171 22.47 -20.07 -15.57
CA LEU A 171 21.02 -20.13 -15.33
C LEU A 171 20.74 -21.02 -14.11
N CYS A 172 20.06 -20.47 -13.13
CA CYS A 172 19.46 -21.23 -12.06
C CYS A 172 17.94 -21.22 -12.22
N PRO A 173 17.32 -22.33 -12.64
CA PRO A 173 15.88 -22.41 -12.80
C PRO A 173 15.15 -22.21 -11.48
N ALA A 174 14.11 -21.38 -11.50
CA ALA A 174 13.31 -21.09 -10.33
C ALA A 174 11.85 -20.87 -10.72
N LYS A 175 10.97 -21.09 -9.76
CA LYS A 175 9.57 -20.64 -9.86
C LYS A 175 9.53 -19.15 -9.56
N VAL A 176 9.06 -18.33 -10.51
CA VAL A 176 9.09 -16.87 -10.39
C VAL A 176 7.70 -16.23 -10.24
N GLN A 177 6.65 -17.05 -10.30
CA GLN A 177 5.27 -16.60 -10.11
C GLN A 177 4.49 -17.58 -9.25
N GLY A 178 3.52 -17.04 -8.49
CA GLY A 178 2.63 -17.83 -7.66
C GLY A 178 3.22 -18.21 -6.30
N GLU A 179 2.52 -19.11 -5.62
CA GLU A 179 2.91 -19.59 -4.30
C GLU A 179 4.26 -20.33 -4.35
N GLY A 180 5.13 -20.04 -3.39
CA GLY A 180 6.47 -20.63 -3.32
C GLY A 180 7.51 -19.96 -4.23
N ALA A 181 7.14 -18.95 -5.01
CA ALA A 181 8.07 -18.23 -5.87
C ALA A 181 9.19 -17.55 -5.08
N ALA A 182 8.87 -16.87 -3.99
CA ALA A 182 9.85 -16.17 -3.16
C ALA A 182 10.93 -17.12 -2.63
N GLU A 183 10.55 -18.26 -2.10
CA GLU A 183 11.50 -19.29 -1.61
C GLU A 183 12.36 -19.85 -2.74
N SER A 184 11.76 -20.12 -3.89
CA SER A 184 12.46 -20.63 -5.07
C SER A 184 13.53 -19.65 -5.57
N ILE A 185 13.19 -18.37 -5.61
CA ILE A 185 14.12 -17.29 -6.00
C ILE A 185 15.28 -17.17 -4.99
N VAL A 186 14.97 -17.19 -3.69
CA VAL A 186 15.99 -17.12 -2.63
C VAL A 186 16.98 -18.30 -2.75
N GLN A 187 16.47 -19.51 -2.97
CA GLN A 187 17.32 -20.68 -3.17
C GLN A 187 18.21 -20.51 -4.41
N GLY A 188 17.64 -20.00 -5.51
CA GLY A 188 18.38 -19.74 -6.74
C GLY A 188 19.52 -18.74 -6.53
N ILE A 189 19.28 -17.66 -5.82
CA ILE A 189 20.30 -16.66 -5.48
C ILE A 189 21.42 -17.29 -4.64
N ARG A 190 21.06 -18.07 -3.62
CA ARG A 190 22.03 -18.76 -2.77
C ARG A 190 22.91 -19.73 -3.54
N MET A 191 22.32 -20.50 -4.46
CA MET A 191 23.08 -21.39 -5.33
C MET A 191 24.05 -20.63 -6.22
N LEU A 192 23.66 -19.47 -6.75
CA LEU A 192 24.53 -18.65 -7.59
C LEU A 192 25.66 -17.97 -6.79
N GLU A 193 25.42 -17.62 -5.53
CA GLU A 193 26.46 -17.09 -4.65
C GLU A 193 27.66 -18.07 -4.51
N GLU A 194 27.40 -19.37 -4.54
CA GLU A 194 28.43 -20.42 -4.50
C GLU A 194 29.23 -20.54 -5.81
N GLN A 195 28.72 -19.97 -6.90
CA GLN A 195 29.31 -20.03 -8.24
C GLN A 195 30.24 -18.85 -8.55
N ASP A 196 30.44 -17.94 -7.62
CA ASP A 196 31.27 -16.74 -7.78
C ASP A 196 30.85 -15.88 -9.00
N VAL A 197 29.57 -15.54 -9.02
CA VAL A 197 28.96 -14.69 -10.05
C VAL A 197 28.85 -13.23 -9.61
#